data_fe1f4f9c987d97c8434032c236aad0ce
#
_entry.id   fe1f4f9c987d97c8434032c236aad0ce
#
_cell.length_a   1.000
_cell.length_b   1.000
_cell.length_c   1.000
_cell.angle_alpha   90.00
_cell.angle_beta   90.00
_cell.angle_gamma   90.00
#
_symmetry.space_group_name_H-M   'P 1'
#
loop_
_entity.id
_entity.type
_entity.pdbx_description
1 polymer ?
#
loop_
_entity_poly.entity_id
_entity_poly.type
_entity_poly.pdbx_seq_one_letter_code
_entity_poly.pdbx_strand_id
1 'polypeptide(L)'
;RVAVSAVAAEYGGTGASMLIHTAGIAAASVHADLTGADVAAVCAAKVTGLAVMADVWPLQPDCRILACSSVFGVWGGHGHAAYAASNRILDVLAAQLRSRGSDCTAIRWGLWQDAGVVTADEIARTQRSGLVAMRPELAVDASLGRHGDDPLIFDADFDRLRVFFESQGISMPFHPPSDLADAQQRNHSDGRPLADVVRGELAATLHLGDSVSIDPTASLIDLGLDSLLALDLRRRLRRAVGQSAPVARMLGGITVNELINVLGSGPTNGRDTRKVGIHA
;
A
#
# COMPACT_ATOMS: atom_id res chain seq x y z
N ARG A 1 1.83 33.72 -6.21
CA ARG A 1 0.58 34.38 -5.87
C ARG A 1 0.20 35.44 -6.93
N VAL A 2 1.05 36.42 -7.20
CA VAL A 2 0.77 37.51 -8.17
C VAL A 2 0.34 36.95 -9.56
N ALA A 3 1.08 35.97 -10.11
CA ALA A 3 0.74 35.38 -11.40
C ALA A 3 -0.64 34.65 -11.37
N VAL A 4 -0.96 33.96 -10.29
CA VAL A 4 -2.26 33.26 -10.13
C VAL A 4 -3.38 34.30 -10.01
N SER A 5 -3.16 35.40 -9.28
CA SER A 5 -4.14 36.50 -9.17
C SER A 5 -4.45 37.16 -10.53
N ALA A 6 -3.44 37.35 -11.36
CA ALA A 6 -3.63 37.90 -12.70
C ALA A 6 -4.46 36.98 -13.60
N VAL A 7 -4.14 35.68 -13.60
CA VAL A 7 -4.90 34.69 -14.34
C VAL A 7 -6.33 34.52 -13.79
N ALA A 8 -6.50 34.56 -12.48
CA ALA A 8 -7.81 34.48 -11.84
C ALA A 8 -8.69 35.70 -12.18
N ALA A 9 -8.11 36.89 -12.28
CA ALA A 9 -8.83 38.08 -12.70
C ALA A 9 -9.29 38.02 -14.16
N GLU A 10 -8.53 37.34 -15.03
CA GLU A 10 -8.84 37.21 -16.43
C GLU A 10 -9.83 36.07 -16.73
N TYR A 11 -9.64 34.90 -16.06
CA TYR A 11 -10.36 33.68 -16.40
C TYR A 11 -11.27 33.15 -15.26
N GLY A 12 -11.23 33.75 -14.08
CA GLY A 12 -12.00 33.27 -12.93
C GLY A 12 -13.52 33.41 -13.04
N GLY A 13 -13.99 34.33 -13.86
CA GLY A 13 -15.40 34.54 -14.14
C GLY A 13 -16.27 34.66 -12.89
N THR A 14 -17.38 33.92 -12.81
CA THR A 14 -18.29 33.85 -11.65
C THR A 14 -17.79 32.94 -10.53
N GLY A 15 -16.61 32.34 -10.67
CA GLY A 15 -16.03 31.39 -9.75
C GLY A 15 -16.23 29.93 -10.13
N ALA A 16 -15.28 29.10 -9.73
CA ALA A 16 -15.32 27.66 -9.98
C ALA A 16 -16.31 26.95 -9.04
N SER A 17 -17.12 26.05 -9.59
CA SER A 17 -17.98 25.12 -8.82
C SER A 17 -17.22 23.88 -8.36
N MET A 18 -16.07 23.57 -9.01
CA MET A 18 -15.18 22.49 -8.65
C MET A 18 -13.73 22.89 -8.93
N LEU A 19 -12.84 22.64 -7.98
CA LEU A 19 -11.40 22.76 -8.10
C LEU A 19 -10.74 21.40 -7.90
N ILE A 20 -10.12 20.86 -8.95
CA ILE A 20 -9.36 19.60 -8.86
C ILE A 20 -7.87 19.94 -8.90
N HIS A 21 -7.18 19.73 -7.77
CA HIS A 21 -5.77 20.02 -7.64
C HIS A 21 -4.92 18.78 -7.83
N THR A 22 -4.35 18.63 -9.01
CA THR A 22 -3.50 17.49 -9.40
C THR A 22 -2.01 17.83 -9.43
N ALA A 23 -1.65 19.11 -9.22
CA ALA A 23 -0.27 19.57 -9.32
C ALA A 23 0.63 18.86 -8.30
N GLY A 24 1.78 18.39 -8.77
CA GLY A 24 2.76 17.71 -7.94
C GLY A 24 3.91 17.17 -8.77
N ILE A 25 5.00 16.89 -8.10
CA ILE A 25 6.15 16.16 -8.65
C ILE A 25 6.45 14.97 -7.75
N ALA A 26 6.79 13.85 -8.34
CA ALA A 26 7.34 12.69 -7.64
C ALA A 26 8.86 12.72 -7.83
N ALA A 27 9.59 13.10 -6.79
CA ALA A 27 11.04 13.01 -6.76
C ALA A 27 11.44 11.85 -5.87
N ALA A 28 12.15 10.88 -6.44
CA ALA A 28 12.80 9.84 -5.68
C ALA A 28 14.16 10.36 -5.21
N SER A 29 14.47 10.20 -3.92
CA SER A 29 15.77 10.50 -3.34
C SER A 29 16.11 9.50 -2.26
N VAL A 30 17.38 9.12 -2.18
CA VAL A 30 17.88 8.34 -1.06
C VAL A 30 17.79 9.21 0.19
N HIS A 31 17.30 8.67 1.30
CA HIS A 31 17.07 9.41 2.55
C HIS A 31 18.31 10.21 3.01
N ALA A 32 19.50 9.66 2.82
CA ALA A 32 20.76 10.30 3.22
C ALA A 32 21.08 11.58 2.42
N ASP A 33 20.55 11.70 1.20
CA ASP A 33 20.85 12.82 0.29
C ASP A 33 19.71 13.85 0.26
N LEU A 34 18.63 13.64 1.04
CA LEU A 34 17.46 14.50 1.04
C LEU A 34 17.77 15.84 1.72
N THR A 35 17.60 16.94 0.97
CA THR A 35 17.79 18.30 1.46
C THR A 35 16.47 19.02 1.76
N GLY A 36 16.53 20.09 2.55
CA GLY A 36 15.37 20.97 2.76
C GLY A 36 14.87 21.63 1.46
N ALA A 37 15.76 21.84 0.48
CA ALA A 37 15.42 22.37 -0.84
C ALA A 37 14.58 21.37 -1.64
N ASP A 38 14.90 20.08 -1.56
CA ASP A 38 14.13 19.02 -2.25
C ASP A 38 12.70 18.94 -1.67
N VAL A 39 12.57 18.99 -0.35
CA VAL A 39 11.25 19.00 0.31
C VAL A 39 10.47 20.25 -0.11
N ALA A 40 11.10 21.42 -0.12
CA ALA A 40 10.46 22.66 -0.54
C ALA A 40 10.00 22.61 -2.00
N ALA A 41 10.82 22.06 -2.91
CA ALA A 41 10.48 21.91 -4.32
C ALA A 41 9.26 21.00 -4.53
N VAL A 42 9.22 19.83 -3.83
CA VAL A 42 8.08 18.91 -3.91
C VAL A 42 6.81 19.53 -3.32
N CYS A 43 6.92 20.31 -2.25
CA CYS A 43 5.80 21.00 -1.61
C CYS A 43 5.30 22.22 -2.43
N ALA A 44 6.14 22.84 -3.25
CA ALA A 44 5.80 24.10 -3.92
C ALA A 44 4.55 24.01 -4.78
N ALA A 45 4.49 23.07 -5.72
CA ALA A 45 3.33 22.89 -6.58
C ALA A 45 2.14 22.27 -5.81
N LYS A 46 2.40 21.25 -5.01
CA LYS A 46 1.36 20.46 -4.35
C LYS A 46 0.70 21.21 -3.19
N VAL A 47 1.46 21.71 -2.25
CA VAL A 47 0.93 22.33 -1.02
C VAL A 47 0.72 23.82 -1.20
N THR A 48 1.79 24.54 -1.57
CA THR A 48 1.72 25.99 -1.77
C THR A 48 0.80 26.34 -2.94
N GLY A 49 0.81 25.51 -4.01
CA GLY A 49 -0.10 25.68 -5.14
C GLY A 49 -1.57 25.62 -4.72
N LEU A 50 -1.99 24.60 -3.99
CA LEU A 50 -3.37 24.51 -3.50
C LEU A 50 -3.72 25.67 -2.56
N ALA A 51 -2.84 26.00 -1.61
CA ALA A 51 -3.08 27.11 -0.69
C ALA A 51 -3.29 28.45 -1.42
N VAL A 52 -2.48 28.71 -2.45
CA VAL A 52 -2.64 29.92 -3.28
C VAL A 52 -3.91 29.86 -4.12
N MET A 53 -4.22 28.74 -4.74
CA MET A 53 -5.45 28.58 -5.52
C MET A 53 -6.70 28.78 -4.68
N ALA A 54 -6.77 28.16 -3.52
CA ALA A 54 -7.91 28.28 -2.60
C ALA A 54 -8.11 29.72 -2.04
N ASP A 55 -7.03 30.51 -1.96
CA ASP A 55 -7.06 31.86 -1.43
C ASP A 55 -7.30 32.94 -2.51
N VAL A 56 -6.93 32.66 -3.74
CA VAL A 56 -6.89 33.69 -4.80
C VAL A 56 -7.90 33.44 -5.91
N TRP A 57 -8.18 32.16 -6.24
CA TRP A 57 -9.12 31.84 -7.31
C TRP A 57 -10.55 32.09 -6.86
N PRO A 58 -11.41 32.73 -7.67
CA PRO A 58 -12.81 32.88 -7.34
C PRO A 58 -13.48 31.49 -7.24
N LEU A 59 -14.06 31.19 -6.09
CA LEU A 59 -14.78 29.93 -5.85
C LEU A 59 -16.23 30.25 -5.53
N GLN A 60 -17.15 29.44 -6.04
CA GLN A 60 -18.56 29.53 -5.67
C GLN A 60 -18.74 29.06 -4.22
N PRO A 61 -19.81 29.49 -3.52
CA PRO A 61 -20.04 29.13 -2.12
C PRO A 61 -20.10 27.62 -1.84
N ASP A 62 -20.54 26.85 -2.84
CA ASP A 62 -20.66 25.39 -2.82
C ASP A 62 -19.54 24.68 -3.60
N CYS A 63 -18.45 25.42 -3.91
CA CYS A 63 -17.33 24.87 -4.64
C CYS A 63 -16.72 23.66 -3.91
N ARG A 64 -16.62 22.56 -4.61
CA ARG A 64 -15.94 21.36 -4.13
C ARG A 64 -14.47 21.38 -4.51
N ILE A 65 -13.59 21.20 -3.54
CA ILE A 65 -12.13 21.11 -3.75
C ILE A 65 -11.69 19.65 -3.59
N LEU A 66 -11.11 19.08 -4.64
CA LEU A 66 -10.48 17.76 -4.61
C LEU A 66 -8.97 17.91 -4.70
N ALA A 67 -8.25 17.55 -3.64
CA ALA A 67 -6.79 17.58 -3.59
C ALA A 67 -6.23 16.16 -3.79
N CYS A 68 -5.40 15.97 -4.84
CA CYS A 68 -4.78 14.68 -5.15
C CYS A 68 -3.59 14.43 -4.22
N SER A 69 -3.84 13.69 -3.16
CA SER A 69 -2.86 13.18 -2.21
C SER A 69 -2.41 11.74 -2.59
N SER A 70 -1.76 11.03 -1.69
CA SER A 70 -1.26 9.67 -1.92
C SER A 70 -1.33 8.84 -0.65
N VAL A 71 -1.52 7.53 -0.81
CA VAL A 71 -1.33 6.54 0.26
C VAL A 71 0.04 6.65 0.93
N PHE A 72 1.07 7.11 0.22
CA PHE A 72 2.38 7.36 0.81
C PHE A 72 2.37 8.47 1.87
N GLY A 73 1.41 9.38 1.85
CA GLY A 73 1.17 10.33 2.94
C GLY A 73 0.71 9.67 4.25
N VAL A 74 0.19 8.44 4.19
CA VAL A 74 -0.29 7.68 5.36
C VAL A 74 0.77 6.76 5.93
N TRP A 75 1.45 5.97 5.07
CA TRP A 75 2.41 4.96 5.53
C TRP A 75 3.83 5.11 5.00
N GLY A 76 4.13 6.19 4.29
CA GLY A 76 5.45 6.43 3.73
C GLY A 76 5.70 5.69 2.41
N GLY A 77 6.92 5.82 1.89
CA GLY A 77 7.39 5.14 0.70
C GLY A 77 8.92 5.12 0.68
N HIS A 78 9.51 3.96 0.47
CA HIS A 78 10.96 3.83 0.39
C HIS A 78 11.50 4.66 -0.78
N GLY A 79 12.48 5.53 -0.50
CA GLY A 79 13.03 6.45 -1.50
C GLY A 79 12.13 7.64 -1.86
N HIS A 80 10.99 7.82 -1.21
CA HIS A 80 10.01 8.86 -1.50
C HIS A 80 9.66 9.74 -0.29
N ALA A 81 10.61 9.97 0.61
CA ALA A 81 10.35 10.68 1.88
C ALA A 81 9.77 12.09 1.67
N ALA A 82 10.36 12.91 0.77
CA ALA A 82 9.83 14.24 0.46
C ALA A 82 8.43 14.19 -0.15
N TYR A 83 8.19 13.24 -1.06
CA TYR A 83 6.87 13.02 -1.66
C TYR A 83 5.83 12.59 -0.62
N ALA A 84 6.17 11.65 0.25
CA ALA A 84 5.31 11.23 1.36
C ALA A 84 4.97 12.40 2.30
N ALA A 85 5.99 13.17 2.71
CA ALA A 85 5.81 14.35 3.55
C ALA A 85 4.89 15.40 2.87
N SER A 86 5.10 15.68 1.58
CA SER A 86 4.27 16.67 0.86
C SER A 86 2.80 16.24 0.78
N ASN A 87 2.52 14.96 0.58
CA ASN A 87 1.15 14.43 0.59
C ASN A 87 0.53 14.51 1.99
N ARG A 88 1.30 14.22 3.04
CA ARG A 88 0.82 14.38 4.42
C ARG A 88 0.51 15.84 4.77
N ILE A 89 1.34 16.78 4.32
CA ILE A 89 1.09 18.21 4.51
C ILE A 89 -0.15 18.65 3.71
N LEU A 90 -0.35 18.11 2.52
CA LEU A 90 -1.56 18.35 1.71
C LEU A 90 -2.83 17.88 2.44
N ASP A 91 -2.82 16.71 3.08
CA ASP A 91 -3.94 16.21 3.90
C ASP A 91 -4.26 17.20 5.04
N VAL A 92 -3.22 17.72 5.72
CA VAL A 92 -3.39 18.71 6.79
C VAL A 92 -3.97 20.02 6.25
N LEU A 93 -3.50 20.47 5.08
CA LEU A 93 -4.05 21.68 4.41
C LEU A 93 -5.53 21.47 4.06
N ALA A 94 -5.91 20.33 3.53
CA ALA A 94 -7.31 20.03 3.24
C ALA A 94 -8.18 20.06 4.51
N ALA A 95 -7.70 19.50 5.61
CA ALA A 95 -8.38 19.59 6.91
C ALA A 95 -8.50 21.05 7.42
N GLN A 96 -7.48 21.89 7.21
CA GLN A 96 -7.52 23.30 7.53
C GLN A 96 -8.52 24.08 6.66
N LEU A 97 -8.62 23.76 5.37
CA LEU A 97 -9.63 24.37 4.49
C LEU A 97 -11.04 23.98 4.92
N ARG A 98 -11.27 22.73 5.29
CA ARG A 98 -12.56 22.28 5.87
C ARG A 98 -12.91 23.02 7.16
N SER A 99 -11.94 23.20 8.06
CA SER A 99 -12.18 23.94 9.32
C SER A 99 -12.55 25.42 9.10
N ARG A 100 -12.24 25.96 7.91
CA ARG A 100 -12.62 27.31 7.47
C ARG A 100 -13.91 27.35 6.65
N GLY A 101 -14.60 26.21 6.52
CA GLY A 101 -15.88 26.12 5.83
C GLY A 101 -15.83 25.71 4.36
N SER A 102 -14.66 25.40 3.80
CA SER A 102 -14.56 24.90 2.42
C SER A 102 -14.94 23.40 2.32
N ASP A 103 -15.64 22.98 1.27
CA ASP A 103 -15.83 21.55 0.95
C ASP A 103 -14.56 21.02 0.27
N CYS A 104 -13.57 20.61 1.08
CA CYS A 104 -12.27 20.16 0.60
C CYS A 104 -12.02 18.71 1.02
N THR A 105 -11.67 17.85 0.05
CA THR A 105 -11.35 16.43 0.28
C THR A 105 -9.95 16.13 -0.27
N ALA A 106 -9.07 15.58 0.55
CA ALA A 106 -7.80 15.04 0.10
C ALA A 106 -7.96 13.55 -0.24
N ILE A 107 -7.85 13.22 -1.52
CA ILE A 107 -7.97 11.84 -1.99
C ILE A 107 -6.59 11.20 -1.97
N ARG A 108 -6.42 10.17 -1.14
CA ARG A 108 -5.16 9.45 -0.95
C ARG A 108 -5.09 8.28 -1.92
N TRP A 109 -4.52 8.57 -3.09
CA TRP A 109 -4.41 7.63 -4.19
C TRP A 109 -3.37 6.55 -3.97
N GLY A 110 -3.71 5.31 -4.36
CA GLY A 110 -2.76 4.23 -4.59
C GLY A 110 -2.03 4.36 -5.92
N LEU A 111 -1.59 3.22 -6.45
CA LEU A 111 -0.89 3.16 -7.73
C LEU A 111 -1.89 3.26 -8.89
N TRP A 112 -1.59 4.13 -9.86
CA TRP A 112 -2.37 4.24 -11.07
C TRP A 112 -1.74 3.43 -12.21
N GLN A 113 -2.56 2.78 -13.02
CA GLN A 113 -2.13 2.19 -14.28
C GLN A 113 -1.76 3.32 -15.26
N ASP A 114 -0.69 3.12 -16.02
CA ASP A 114 -0.24 4.05 -17.08
C ASP A 114 0.02 5.50 -16.63
N ALA A 115 0.20 5.73 -15.35
CA ALA A 115 0.53 7.03 -14.80
C ALA A 115 1.96 7.45 -15.14
N GLY A 116 2.26 7.93 -16.31
CA GLY A 116 3.59 8.29 -16.85
C GLY A 116 4.55 9.11 -15.97
N VAL A 117 4.26 9.24 -14.68
CA VAL A 117 5.04 9.97 -13.66
C VAL A 117 6.02 9.07 -12.92
N VAL A 118 5.87 7.74 -13.01
CA VAL A 118 6.70 6.73 -12.32
C VAL A 118 7.31 5.77 -13.33
N THR A 119 8.56 5.37 -13.07
CA THR A 119 9.28 4.40 -13.93
C THR A 119 8.72 2.99 -13.77
N ALA A 120 8.93 2.14 -14.76
CA ALA A 120 8.52 0.73 -14.70
C ALA A 120 9.11 -0.01 -13.48
N ASP A 121 10.35 0.31 -13.10
CA ASP A 121 11.02 -0.27 -11.92
C ASP A 121 10.36 0.17 -10.61
N GLU A 122 9.91 1.41 -10.52
CA GLU A 122 9.19 1.93 -9.35
C GLU A 122 7.81 1.30 -9.25
N ILE A 123 7.11 1.13 -10.38
CA ILE A 123 5.84 0.41 -10.44
C ILE A 123 6.04 -1.03 -9.95
N ALA A 124 7.02 -1.75 -10.49
CA ALA A 124 7.31 -3.12 -10.09
C ALA A 124 7.69 -3.23 -8.59
N ARG A 125 8.43 -2.25 -8.07
CA ARG A 125 8.78 -2.19 -6.64
C ARG A 125 7.55 -1.94 -5.77
N THR A 126 6.69 -1.03 -6.17
CA THR A 126 5.44 -0.72 -5.46
C THR A 126 4.48 -1.92 -5.50
N GLN A 127 4.38 -2.60 -6.63
CA GLN A 127 3.57 -3.82 -6.76
C GLN A 127 4.08 -4.97 -5.86
N ARG A 128 5.39 -5.06 -5.63
CA ARG A 128 5.94 -6.03 -4.66
C ARG A 128 5.47 -5.82 -3.24
N SER A 129 5.11 -4.59 -2.85
CA SER A 129 4.50 -4.33 -1.53
C SER A 129 3.06 -4.82 -1.39
N GLY A 130 2.42 -5.21 -2.49
CA GLY A 130 1.02 -5.65 -2.53
C GLY A 130 0.06 -4.61 -3.13
N LEU A 131 0.52 -3.40 -3.47
CA LEU A 131 -0.31 -2.45 -4.21
C LEU A 131 -0.50 -2.91 -5.64
N VAL A 132 -1.74 -2.83 -6.14
CA VAL A 132 -2.12 -3.14 -7.52
C VAL A 132 -2.41 -1.83 -8.25
N ALA A 133 -2.01 -1.78 -9.52
CA ALA A 133 -2.28 -0.60 -10.35
C ALA A 133 -3.78 -0.52 -10.69
N MET A 134 -4.43 0.56 -10.26
CA MET A 134 -5.85 0.81 -10.51
C MET A 134 -6.10 1.23 -11.95
N ARG A 135 -7.21 0.79 -12.49
CA ARG A 135 -7.72 1.32 -13.76
C ARG A 135 -8.17 2.77 -13.56
N PRO A 136 -7.75 3.73 -14.41
CA PRO A 136 -8.05 5.15 -14.26
C PRO A 136 -9.53 5.46 -14.13
N GLU A 137 -10.39 4.79 -14.91
CA GLU A 137 -11.83 5.04 -14.93
C GLU A 137 -12.45 4.76 -13.55
N LEU A 138 -12.12 3.61 -12.94
CA LEU A 138 -12.64 3.23 -11.62
C LEU A 138 -12.12 4.15 -10.52
N ALA A 139 -10.85 4.58 -10.63
CA ALA A 139 -10.25 5.48 -9.67
C ALA A 139 -10.92 6.86 -9.71
N VAL A 140 -11.16 7.41 -10.91
CA VAL A 140 -11.85 8.69 -11.10
C VAL A 140 -13.29 8.61 -10.58
N ASP A 141 -14.05 7.59 -10.94
CA ASP A 141 -15.43 7.42 -10.47
C ASP A 141 -15.49 7.36 -8.94
N ALA A 142 -14.59 6.60 -8.32
CA ALA A 142 -14.50 6.53 -6.87
C ALA A 142 -14.20 7.90 -6.25
N SER A 143 -13.34 8.74 -6.86
CA SER A 143 -12.96 10.04 -6.33
C SER A 143 -14.05 11.10 -6.42
N LEU A 144 -14.88 11.02 -7.44
CA LEU A 144 -15.99 11.97 -7.65
C LEU A 144 -17.16 11.73 -6.69
N GLY A 145 -17.20 10.59 -6.02
CA GLY A 145 -18.14 10.29 -4.94
C GLY A 145 -18.05 11.32 -3.81
N ARG A 146 -19.08 11.41 -2.96
CA ARG A 146 -19.00 12.18 -1.70
C ARG A 146 -18.45 11.28 -0.60
N HIS A 147 -17.41 11.76 0.07
CA HIS A 147 -16.75 11.06 1.17
C HIS A 147 -16.96 11.87 2.45
N GLY A 148 -17.20 11.17 3.56
CA GLY A 148 -17.35 11.82 4.87
C GLY A 148 -16.01 12.29 5.45
N ASP A 149 -14.89 11.78 4.93
CA ASP A 149 -13.52 12.10 5.33
C ASP A 149 -12.59 11.96 4.11
N ASP A 150 -11.28 12.15 4.31
CA ASP A 150 -10.27 11.97 3.26
C ASP A 150 -10.10 10.48 2.93
N PRO A 151 -10.57 9.99 1.77
CA PRO A 151 -10.59 8.57 1.47
C PRO A 151 -9.21 8.05 1.08
N LEU A 152 -8.99 6.77 1.37
CA LEU A 152 -7.93 5.95 0.77
C LEU A 152 -8.55 5.22 -0.43
N ILE A 153 -8.13 5.58 -1.65
CA ILE A 153 -8.59 4.93 -2.88
C ILE A 153 -7.42 4.20 -3.51
N PHE A 154 -7.39 2.89 -3.37
CA PHE A 154 -6.32 2.05 -3.88
C PHE A 154 -6.82 0.63 -4.13
N ASP A 155 -6.12 -0.10 -4.97
CA ASP A 155 -6.28 -1.53 -5.17
C ASP A 155 -5.07 -2.27 -4.62
N ALA A 156 -5.29 -3.43 -4.01
CA ALA A 156 -4.22 -4.19 -3.38
C ALA A 156 -4.52 -5.68 -3.26
N ASP A 157 -3.47 -6.49 -3.37
CA ASP A 157 -3.40 -7.78 -2.71
C ASP A 157 -3.22 -7.53 -1.20
N PHE A 158 -4.30 -7.56 -0.45
CA PHE A 158 -4.30 -7.23 0.98
C PHE A 158 -3.47 -8.18 1.82
N ASP A 159 -3.27 -9.42 1.37
CA ASP A 159 -2.43 -10.37 2.07
C ASP A 159 -0.96 -10.02 1.93
N ARG A 160 -0.53 -9.69 0.72
CA ARG A 160 0.81 -9.17 0.46
C ARG A 160 1.06 -7.86 1.17
N LEU A 161 0.12 -6.94 1.10
CA LEU A 161 0.26 -5.64 1.74
C LEU A 161 0.40 -5.78 3.26
N ARG A 162 -0.32 -6.72 3.89
CA ARG A 162 -0.18 -7.03 5.30
C ARG A 162 1.20 -7.59 5.63
N VAL A 163 1.69 -8.55 4.81
CA VAL A 163 3.05 -9.09 4.97
C VAL A 163 4.10 -8.00 4.85
N PHE A 164 3.92 -7.09 3.91
CA PHE A 164 4.80 -5.93 3.76
C PHE A 164 4.83 -5.09 5.05
N PHE A 165 3.69 -4.70 5.61
CA PHE A 165 3.64 -3.94 6.86
C PHE A 165 4.26 -4.71 8.04
N GLU A 166 3.93 -5.98 8.20
CA GLU A 166 4.51 -6.83 9.25
C GLU A 166 6.04 -6.95 9.11
N SER A 167 6.58 -7.01 7.88
CA SER A 167 8.03 -7.05 7.63
C SER A 167 8.74 -5.76 8.04
N GLN A 168 8.02 -4.64 8.05
CA GLN A 168 8.52 -3.34 8.51
C GLN A 168 8.29 -3.13 10.03
N GLY A 169 7.74 -4.11 10.74
CA GLY A 169 7.45 -4.02 12.17
C GLY A 169 6.26 -3.10 12.50
N ILE A 170 5.41 -2.78 11.54
CA ILE A 170 4.22 -1.94 11.71
C ILE A 170 2.94 -2.71 11.45
N SER A 171 1.89 -2.37 12.20
CA SER A 171 0.54 -2.85 11.91
C SER A 171 -0.04 -2.09 10.73
N MET A 172 -0.85 -2.77 9.92
CA MET A 172 -1.55 -2.14 8.81
C MET A 172 -2.46 -1.00 9.33
N PRO A 173 -2.33 0.23 8.82
CA PRO A 173 -3.00 1.41 9.39
C PRO A 173 -4.49 1.53 9.02
N PHE A 174 -5.07 0.51 8.39
CA PHE A 174 -6.48 0.45 7.99
C PHE A 174 -6.97 -1.01 8.03
N HIS A 175 -8.29 -1.19 7.98
CA HIS A 175 -8.92 -2.51 7.89
C HIS A 175 -9.31 -2.78 6.43
N PRO A 176 -8.99 -3.97 5.88
CA PRO A 176 -9.50 -4.36 4.57
C PRO A 176 -11.04 -4.43 4.61
N PRO A 177 -11.74 -4.21 3.49
CA PRO A 177 -13.18 -4.38 3.40
C PRO A 177 -13.63 -5.74 3.94
N SER A 178 -14.74 -5.76 4.69
CA SER A 178 -15.27 -6.97 5.35
C SER A 178 -15.57 -8.10 4.37
N ASP A 179 -16.03 -7.77 3.15
CA ASP A 179 -16.38 -8.74 2.12
C ASP A 179 -15.18 -9.58 1.64
N LEU A 180 -13.97 -9.00 1.72
CA LEU A 180 -12.73 -9.71 1.42
C LEU A 180 -12.29 -10.61 2.58
N ALA A 181 -12.57 -10.24 3.82
CA ALA A 181 -12.30 -11.07 4.99
C ALA A 181 -13.15 -12.36 4.98
N ASP A 182 -14.42 -12.25 4.59
CA ASP A 182 -15.37 -13.37 4.52
C ASP A 182 -15.08 -14.31 3.33
N ALA A 183 -14.60 -13.78 2.21
CA ALA A 183 -14.19 -14.60 1.07
C ALA A 183 -12.97 -15.48 1.38
N GLN A 184 -12.08 -14.99 2.24
CA GLN A 184 -10.87 -15.70 2.65
C GLN A 184 -11.14 -16.82 3.67
N GLN A 185 -12.23 -16.76 4.45
CA GLN A 185 -12.62 -17.82 5.40
C GLN A 185 -13.28 -19.02 4.73
N ARG A 186 -13.78 -18.91 3.48
CA ARG A 186 -14.53 -19.96 2.79
C ARG A 186 -13.69 -21.00 2.06
N ASN A 187 -12.36 -20.83 1.99
CA ASN A 187 -11.46 -21.75 1.28
C ASN A 187 -10.88 -22.88 2.17
N HIS A 188 -11.60 -23.32 3.20
CA HIS A 188 -11.17 -24.44 4.02
C HIS A 188 -11.77 -25.75 3.54
N SER A 189 -10.91 -26.70 3.23
CA SER A 189 -11.11 -28.14 2.95
C SER A 189 -11.66 -28.53 1.57
N ASP A 190 -10.74 -28.65 0.64
CA ASP A 190 -11.01 -29.20 -0.70
C ASP A 190 -10.55 -30.67 -0.83
N GLY A 191 -10.29 -31.38 0.26
CA GLY A 191 -9.90 -32.80 0.25
C GLY A 191 -8.61 -33.12 -0.52
N ARG A 192 -7.85 -32.13 -0.96
CA ARG A 192 -6.58 -32.32 -1.69
C ARG A 192 -5.46 -32.83 -0.76
N PRO A 193 -4.54 -33.69 -1.25
CA PRO A 193 -3.38 -34.11 -0.49
C PRO A 193 -2.55 -32.89 -0.02
N LEU A 194 -2.03 -32.96 1.21
CA LEU A 194 -1.20 -31.88 1.80
C LEU A 194 -0.06 -31.44 0.86
N ALA A 195 0.59 -32.39 0.20
CA ALA A 195 1.67 -32.09 -0.74
C ALA A 195 1.22 -31.21 -1.91
N ASP A 196 0.02 -31.42 -2.44
CA ASP A 196 -0.51 -30.67 -3.57
C ASP A 196 -0.94 -29.26 -3.13
N VAL A 197 -1.49 -29.12 -1.92
CA VAL A 197 -1.81 -27.84 -1.33
C VAL A 197 -0.53 -27.02 -1.10
N VAL A 198 0.50 -27.63 -0.52
CA VAL A 198 1.79 -26.94 -0.26
C VAL A 198 2.46 -26.50 -1.56
N ARG A 199 2.48 -27.37 -2.59
CA ARG A 199 3.04 -26.99 -3.90
C ARG A 199 2.24 -25.86 -4.57
N GLY A 200 0.91 -25.91 -4.49
CA GLY A 200 0.05 -24.88 -5.04
C GLY A 200 0.29 -23.53 -4.37
N GLU A 201 0.34 -23.49 -3.04
CA GLU A 201 0.61 -22.26 -2.30
C GLU A 201 2.04 -21.72 -2.54
N LEU A 202 3.02 -22.62 -2.70
CA LEU A 202 4.39 -22.25 -3.05
C LEU A 202 4.46 -21.69 -4.47
N ALA A 203 3.82 -22.32 -5.46
CA ALA A 203 3.74 -21.83 -6.83
C ALA A 203 3.10 -20.45 -6.90
N ALA A 204 1.98 -20.25 -6.17
CA ALA A 204 1.31 -18.96 -6.07
C ALA A 204 2.17 -17.88 -5.42
N THR A 205 2.95 -18.25 -4.37
CA THR A 205 3.86 -17.31 -3.69
C THR A 205 5.03 -16.89 -4.59
N LEU A 206 5.57 -17.83 -5.37
CA LEU A 206 6.69 -17.59 -6.28
C LEU A 206 6.25 -17.07 -7.66
N HIS A 207 4.94 -16.90 -7.89
CA HIS A 207 4.35 -16.50 -9.18
C HIS A 207 4.75 -17.40 -10.36
N LEU A 208 4.88 -18.68 -10.10
CA LEU A 208 5.13 -19.69 -11.14
C LEU A 208 3.81 -19.97 -11.88
N GLY A 209 3.86 -20.01 -13.21
CA GLY A 209 2.68 -20.39 -14.02
C GLY A 209 2.24 -21.82 -13.76
N ASP A 210 0.97 -22.14 -14.04
CA ASP A 210 0.33 -23.43 -13.79
C ASP A 210 1.04 -24.65 -14.40
N SER A 211 1.94 -24.44 -15.37
CA SER A 211 2.70 -25.49 -16.07
C SER A 211 4.07 -25.78 -15.46
N VAL A 212 4.50 -25.03 -14.43
CA VAL A 212 5.83 -25.21 -13.83
C VAL A 212 5.78 -26.28 -12.75
N SER A 213 6.46 -27.40 -13.00
CA SER A 213 6.66 -28.45 -11.99
C SER A 213 7.73 -28.04 -11.00
N ILE A 214 7.36 -27.89 -9.72
CA ILE A 214 8.32 -27.61 -8.65
C ILE A 214 9.03 -28.90 -8.26
N ASP A 215 10.35 -28.91 -8.37
CA ASP A 215 11.16 -30.04 -7.88
C ASP A 215 11.03 -30.16 -6.37
N PRO A 216 10.51 -31.28 -5.85
CA PRO A 216 10.30 -31.46 -4.41
C PRO A 216 11.61 -31.53 -3.60
N THR A 217 12.75 -31.72 -4.24
CA THR A 217 14.08 -31.73 -3.62
C THR A 217 14.80 -30.38 -3.68
N ALA A 218 14.26 -29.42 -4.41
CA ALA A 218 14.82 -28.08 -4.49
C ALA A 218 14.67 -27.35 -3.14
N SER A 219 15.71 -26.59 -2.77
CA SER A 219 15.66 -25.67 -1.63
C SER A 219 14.71 -24.52 -1.92
N LEU A 220 13.95 -24.07 -0.91
CA LEU A 220 13.06 -22.92 -1.05
C LEU A 220 13.81 -21.63 -1.47
N ILE A 221 15.06 -21.48 -1.02
CA ILE A 221 15.92 -20.34 -1.38
C ILE A 221 16.31 -20.42 -2.86
N ASP A 222 16.68 -21.60 -3.35
CA ASP A 222 17.05 -21.82 -4.75
C ASP A 222 15.87 -21.59 -5.70
N LEU A 223 14.65 -21.80 -5.20
CA LEU A 223 13.41 -21.45 -5.90
C LEU A 223 13.07 -19.95 -5.88
N GLY A 224 13.88 -19.14 -5.20
CA GLY A 224 13.70 -17.69 -5.13
C GLY A 224 12.92 -17.19 -3.92
N LEU A 225 12.76 -18.01 -2.86
CA LEU A 225 12.08 -17.60 -1.64
C LEU A 225 12.96 -16.62 -0.85
N ASP A 226 12.58 -15.36 -0.79
CA ASP A 226 13.16 -14.36 0.08
C ASP A 226 12.38 -14.20 1.40
N SER A 227 12.82 -13.29 2.27
CA SER A 227 12.20 -13.08 3.59
C SER A 227 10.74 -12.63 3.50
N LEU A 228 10.38 -11.84 2.49
CA LEU A 228 9.02 -11.36 2.29
C LEU A 228 8.12 -12.48 1.78
N LEU A 229 8.59 -13.22 0.79
CA LEU A 229 7.89 -14.37 0.24
C LEU A 229 7.74 -15.51 1.27
N ALA A 230 8.71 -15.70 2.16
CA ALA A 230 8.63 -16.67 3.25
C ALA A 230 7.52 -16.32 4.27
N LEU A 231 7.34 -15.04 4.57
CA LEU A 231 6.23 -14.57 5.40
C LEU A 231 4.87 -14.78 4.71
N ASP A 232 4.78 -14.49 3.42
CA ASP A 232 3.56 -14.73 2.64
C ASP A 232 3.23 -16.23 2.57
N LEU A 233 4.21 -17.07 2.21
CA LEU A 233 4.04 -18.53 2.16
C LEU A 233 3.58 -19.09 3.51
N ARG A 234 4.20 -18.66 4.61
CA ARG A 234 3.81 -19.07 5.96
C ARG A 234 2.33 -18.77 6.24
N ARG A 235 1.84 -17.63 5.82
CA ARG A 235 0.45 -17.22 6.01
C ARG A 235 -0.49 -18.04 5.14
N ARG A 236 -0.17 -18.20 3.86
CA ARG A 236 -0.95 -19.00 2.91
C ARG A 236 -1.12 -20.43 3.41
N LEU A 237 -0.02 -21.06 3.83
CA LEU A 237 -0.03 -22.40 4.42
C LEU A 237 -0.89 -22.46 5.69
N ARG A 238 -0.81 -21.46 6.57
CA ARG A 238 -1.64 -21.42 7.78
C ARG A 238 -3.13 -21.37 7.46
N ARG A 239 -3.51 -20.69 6.37
CA ARG A 239 -4.91 -20.66 5.90
C ARG A 239 -5.33 -21.94 5.23
N ALA A 240 -4.49 -22.48 4.35
CA ALA A 240 -4.82 -23.64 3.53
C ALA A 240 -4.82 -24.94 4.32
N VAL A 241 -3.92 -25.09 5.30
CA VAL A 241 -3.74 -26.37 6.05
C VAL A 241 -3.83 -26.21 7.57
N GLY A 242 -4.13 -25.01 8.08
CA GLY A 242 -4.23 -24.75 9.53
C GLY A 242 -2.89 -24.73 10.27
N GLN A 243 -1.80 -24.98 9.59
CA GLN A 243 -0.45 -25.07 10.16
C GLN A 243 0.55 -24.20 9.41
N SER A 244 1.67 -23.87 10.04
CA SER A 244 2.73 -23.10 9.40
C SER A 244 4.12 -23.52 9.88
N ALA A 245 5.10 -23.44 9.00
CA ALA A 245 6.50 -23.63 9.36
C ALA A 245 7.14 -22.30 9.84
N PRO A 246 8.12 -22.34 10.76
CA PRO A 246 8.88 -21.15 11.15
C PRO A 246 9.62 -20.53 9.97
N VAL A 247 9.52 -19.21 9.81
CA VAL A 247 10.19 -18.46 8.71
C VAL A 247 11.70 -18.72 8.70
N ALA A 248 12.34 -18.79 9.89
CA ALA A 248 13.75 -19.09 10.01
C ALA A 248 14.13 -20.44 9.39
N ARG A 249 13.25 -21.46 9.45
CA ARG A 249 13.48 -22.75 8.79
C ARG A 249 13.35 -22.64 7.27
N MET A 250 12.35 -21.91 6.79
CA MET A 250 12.15 -21.69 5.35
C MET A 250 13.35 -20.98 4.73
N LEU A 251 13.91 -19.97 5.43
CA LEU A 251 15.10 -19.24 5.03
C LEU A 251 16.42 -19.98 5.35
N GLY A 252 16.36 -21.05 6.12
CA GLY A 252 17.49 -21.95 6.38
C GLY A 252 17.78 -22.94 5.26
N GLY A 253 17.07 -22.84 4.13
CA GLY A 253 17.32 -23.66 2.93
C GLY A 253 16.67 -25.04 2.95
N ILE A 254 15.57 -25.20 3.73
CA ILE A 254 14.81 -26.46 3.65
C ILE A 254 14.24 -26.70 2.27
N THR A 255 14.12 -27.97 1.90
CA THR A 255 13.51 -28.40 0.64
C THR A 255 11.98 -28.38 0.72
N VAL A 256 11.32 -28.44 -0.45
CA VAL A 256 9.86 -28.55 -0.53
C VAL A 256 9.33 -29.78 0.22
N ASN A 257 10.01 -30.93 0.11
CA ASN A 257 9.65 -32.14 0.84
C ASN A 257 9.78 -31.97 2.35
N GLU A 258 10.83 -31.32 2.82
CA GLU A 258 11.02 -31.06 4.26
C GLU A 258 9.94 -30.10 4.78
N LEU A 259 9.53 -29.10 3.99
CA LEU A 259 8.41 -28.23 4.34
C LEU A 259 7.11 -29.03 4.48
N ILE A 260 6.82 -29.91 3.54
CA ILE A 260 5.63 -30.79 3.59
C ILE A 260 5.67 -31.67 4.85
N ASN A 261 6.83 -32.26 5.18
CA ASN A 261 6.99 -33.11 6.36
C ASN A 261 6.79 -32.31 7.67
N VAL A 262 7.32 -31.08 7.75
CA VAL A 262 7.12 -30.19 8.91
C VAL A 262 5.65 -29.89 9.14
N LEU A 263 4.89 -29.65 8.07
CA LEU A 263 3.45 -29.40 8.14
C LEU A 263 2.62 -30.66 8.39
N GLY A 264 3.09 -31.83 7.96
CA GLY A 264 2.44 -33.12 8.21
C GLY A 264 2.64 -33.68 9.63
N SER A 265 3.68 -33.25 10.32
CA SER A 265 4.04 -33.80 11.65
C SER A 265 3.24 -33.20 12.83
N GLY A 266 2.36 -32.21 12.58
CA GLY A 266 1.59 -31.54 13.63
C GLY A 266 2.43 -30.60 14.53
N PRO A 267 1.80 -29.81 15.41
CA PRO A 267 2.51 -28.86 16.26
C PRO A 267 3.38 -29.59 17.28
N THR A 268 4.69 -29.48 17.17
CA THR A 268 5.59 -29.77 18.27
C THR A 268 5.34 -28.72 19.36
N ASN A 269 4.59 -29.09 20.39
CA ASN A 269 4.40 -28.33 21.61
C ASN A 269 5.75 -28.19 22.34
N GLY A 270 6.52 -27.18 21.95
CA GLY A 270 7.63 -26.70 22.76
C GLY A 270 7.07 -25.99 23.99
N ARG A 271 6.77 -26.75 25.05
CA ARG A 271 6.59 -26.18 26.39
C ARG A 271 7.93 -25.61 26.84
N ASP A 272 8.15 -24.33 26.62
CA ASP A 272 9.17 -23.59 27.35
C ASP A 272 8.58 -23.19 28.71
N THR A 273 8.75 -24.07 29.68
CA THR A 273 8.44 -23.80 31.09
C THR A 273 9.58 -23.01 31.70
N ARG A 274 9.66 -21.70 31.51
CA ARG A 274 10.36 -20.80 32.39
C ARG A 274 9.36 -20.00 33.22
N LYS A 275 9.04 -20.57 34.40
CA LYS A 275 8.47 -19.80 35.50
C LYS A 275 9.54 -18.81 35.95
N VAL A 276 9.33 -17.53 35.72
CA VAL A 276 9.99 -16.46 36.44
C VAL A 276 9.06 -16.09 37.60
N GLY A 277 9.46 -16.49 38.83
CA GLY A 277 8.83 -16.06 40.05
C GLY A 277 9.18 -14.60 40.29
N ILE A 278 8.14 -13.78 40.54
CA ILE A 278 8.30 -12.44 41.13
C ILE A 278 7.97 -12.61 42.62
N HIS A 279 8.96 -12.36 43.47
CA HIS A 279 8.75 -12.15 44.88
C HIS A 279 8.84 -10.65 45.18
N ALA A 280 7.83 -10.17 45.92
CA ALA A 280 7.69 -8.95 46.78
C ALA A 280 8.10 -7.59 46.16
#